data_188946befbfd46b5cfd079b75e3a61ab
#
_entry.id   188946befbfd46b5cfd079b75e3a61ab
#
_cell.length_a   1.000
_cell.length_b   1.000
_cell.length_c   1.000
_cell.angle_alpha   90.00
_cell.angle_beta   90.00
_cell.angle_gamma   90.00
#
_symmetry.space_group_name_H-M   'P 1'
#
loop_
_entity.id
_entity.type
_entity.pdbx_description
1 polymer ?
#
loop_
_entity_poly.entity_id
_entity_poly.type
_entity_poly.pdbx_seq_one_letter_code
_entity_poly.pdbx_strand_id
1 'polypeptide(L)'
;MAGVNRSLLLLKLLLFTFYGALGCLIPFLTIHMRFIGLNKQEITWINSVLPLTSLLGPPLVGMMADRLGHYRPITIFCMLFAAILHTALLFVPSCEVSPPVEAPLTLRCNPAGAALVVDPCGNPCPQPVGFHSSSFIVKECRQVCRETSTKLNSDQEEVEVETYVTRDTPPVMSLRSITGNQEYRTFNNDRITLEFNRTFEPKLGKWEGDDVMCYYPQQDFITDTNQYTGLTCQATPNCEVICNATEVVNGTHFLQRPQCSKVKGNPKLTLWLYFGVRGLAEMFSAILVSLLEAVALTMVHQHKGDYGREKMFGLLAVGVFSPISGYLIDNQFGTFGGYSYAPVFYVFNGLMLVTAVVTVALPIEVQVERMSLLKNITQLIHTTELSILLLLMTLLGIFWGYLKTFVYLYLEDLHASKLLLGLTLSFGIVPSLPFLYRSTAVVKYCGHHYLIMLAFLGYCIRFAGLSYIINPWWALLLESLELFTLNLMNVSAATLAYKLSPKTFVATAQALVWVSHFNIG
;
A
#
# COMPACT_ATOMS: atom_id res chain seq x y z
N MET A 1 -42.17 -19.06 25.07
CA MET A 1 -40.93 -19.25 24.30
C MET A 1 -41.21 -18.79 22.89
N ALA A 2 -40.72 -17.62 22.48
CA ALA A 2 -40.90 -17.14 21.09
C ALA A 2 -40.11 -18.10 20.17
N GLY A 3 -40.81 -18.80 19.28
CA GLY A 3 -40.19 -19.70 18.33
C GLY A 3 -39.14 -18.95 17.55
N VAL A 4 -37.91 -19.44 17.57
CA VAL A 4 -36.79 -18.88 16.79
C VAL A 4 -37.17 -18.97 15.31
N ASN A 5 -37.38 -17.83 14.68
CA ASN A 5 -37.74 -17.80 13.26
C ASN A 5 -36.53 -18.25 12.46
N ARG A 6 -36.60 -19.46 11.87
CA ARG A 6 -35.52 -20.10 11.14
C ARG A 6 -34.97 -19.24 10.02
N SER A 7 -35.81 -18.47 9.33
CA SER A 7 -35.42 -17.57 8.26
C SER A 7 -34.55 -16.41 8.75
N LEU A 8 -34.91 -15.80 9.90
CA LEU A 8 -34.11 -14.74 10.51
C LEU A 8 -32.79 -15.28 11.10
N LEU A 9 -32.76 -16.54 11.57
CA LEU A 9 -31.51 -17.18 12.02
C LEU A 9 -30.54 -17.37 10.83
N LEU A 10 -31.04 -17.85 9.69
CA LEU A 10 -30.24 -17.96 8.47
C LEU A 10 -29.74 -16.62 7.99
N LEU A 11 -30.55 -15.55 8.08
CA LEU A 11 -30.13 -14.20 7.75
C LEU A 11 -29.00 -13.71 8.66
N LYS A 12 -29.08 -13.95 9.97
CA LYS A 12 -28.00 -13.62 10.92
C LYS A 12 -26.70 -14.33 10.57
N LEU A 13 -26.80 -15.62 10.25
CA LEU A 13 -25.64 -16.42 9.84
C LEU A 13 -25.05 -15.91 8.52
N LEU A 14 -25.89 -15.54 7.55
CA LEU A 14 -25.48 -14.96 6.28
C LEU A 14 -24.69 -13.66 6.50
N LEU A 15 -25.26 -12.72 7.26
CA LEU A 15 -24.62 -11.44 7.57
C LEU A 15 -23.33 -11.65 8.37
N PHE A 16 -23.34 -12.57 9.34
CA PHE A 16 -22.16 -12.90 10.14
C PHE A 16 -21.01 -13.43 9.27
N THR A 17 -21.26 -14.42 8.42
CA THR A 17 -20.20 -15.00 7.59
C THR A 17 -19.72 -14.05 6.50
N PHE A 18 -20.61 -13.30 5.86
CA PHE A 18 -20.25 -12.34 4.82
C PHE A 18 -19.44 -11.16 5.37
N TYR A 19 -19.94 -10.45 6.37
CA TYR A 19 -19.22 -9.34 6.98
C TYR A 19 -17.96 -9.81 7.72
N GLY A 20 -17.96 -11.04 8.25
CA GLY A 20 -16.77 -11.68 8.79
C GLY A 20 -15.68 -11.87 7.75
N ALA A 21 -16.04 -12.30 6.53
CA ALA A 21 -15.09 -12.40 5.41
C ALA A 21 -14.51 -11.02 5.05
N LEU A 22 -15.36 -9.99 4.91
CA LEU A 22 -14.88 -8.64 4.61
C LEU A 22 -13.96 -8.10 5.73
N GLY A 23 -14.34 -8.28 6.99
CA GLY A 23 -13.55 -7.86 8.15
C GLY A 23 -12.22 -8.60 8.30
N CYS A 24 -12.17 -9.85 7.83
CA CYS A 24 -10.96 -10.65 7.80
C CYS A 24 -9.91 -10.08 6.84
N LEU A 25 -10.28 -9.69 5.63
CA LEU A 25 -9.35 -9.41 4.53
C LEU A 25 -9.13 -7.92 4.27
N ILE A 26 -10.21 -7.11 4.16
CA ILE A 26 -10.14 -5.73 3.68
C ILE A 26 -9.14 -4.85 4.46
N PRO A 27 -9.08 -4.91 5.81
CA PRO A 27 -8.15 -4.08 6.59
C PRO A 27 -6.68 -4.33 6.25
N PHE A 28 -6.35 -5.57 5.90
CA PHE A 28 -4.98 -6.00 5.65
C PHE A 28 -4.53 -5.79 4.19
N LEU A 29 -5.44 -5.46 3.27
CA LEU A 29 -5.10 -5.26 1.86
C LEU A 29 -4.22 -4.03 1.64
N THR A 30 -4.38 -2.98 2.42
CA THR A 30 -3.51 -1.79 2.35
C THR A 30 -2.07 -2.13 2.75
N ILE A 31 -1.91 -2.97 3.78
CA ILE A 31 -0.59 -3.44 4.23
C ILE A 31 -0.02 -4.47 3.26
N HIS A 32 -0.87 -5.32 2.68
CA HIS A 32 -0.46 -6.26 1.63
C HIS A 32 0.08 -5.54 0.39
N MET A 33 -0.49 -4.40 -0.01
CA MET A 33 0.07 -3.55 -1.09
C MET A 33 1.50 -3.11 -0.77
N ARG A 34 1.74 -2.68 0.48
CA ARG A 34 3.10 -2.32 0.93
C ARG A 34 4.04 -3.52 0.94
N PHE A 35 3.56 -4.69 1.37
CA PHE A 35 4.32 -5.94 1.42
C PHE A 35 4.81 -6.37 0.03
N ILE A 36 4.00 -6.22 -1.03
CA ILE A 36 4.40 -6.53 -2.40
C ILE A 36 5.27 -5.46 -3.06
N GLY A 37 5.63 -4.37 -2.33
CA GLY A 37 6.58 -3.35 -2.75
C GLY A 37 5.98 -2.10 -3.38
N LEU A 38 4.67 -1.88 -3.27
CA LEU A 38 4.05 -0.61 -3.70
C LEU A 38 4.41 0.52 -2.72
N ASN A 39 4.74 1.69 -3.26
CA ASN A 39 5.08 2.86 -2.46
C ASN A 39 3.83 3.56 -1.88
N LYS A 40 4.02 4.45 -0.90
CA LYS A 40 2.90 5.15 -0.24
C LYS A 40 2.04 5.96 -1.21
N GLN A 41 2.63 6.56 -2.24
CA GLN A 41 1.89 7.35 -3.23
C GLN A 41 1.01 6.46 -4.11
N GLU A 42 1.53 5.31 -4.56
CA GLU A 42 0.81 4.30 -5.34
C GLU A 42 -0.35 3.72 -4.55
N ILE A 43 -0.12 3.37 -3.28
CA ILE A 43 -1.16 2.88 -2.36
C ILE A 43 -2.27 3.93 -2.19
N THR A 44 -1.89 5.19 -2.00
CA THR A 44 -2.85 6.30 -1.88
C THR A 44 -3.67 6.47 -3.14
N TRP A 45 -3.01 6.45 -4.31
CA TRP A 45 -3.68 6.56 -5.60
C TRP A 45 -4.69 5.43 -5.81
N ILE A 46 -4.28 4.16 -5.58
CA ILE A 46 -5.18 3.00 -5.68
C ILE A 46 -6.39 3.18 -4.77
N ASN A 47 -6.18 3.45 -3.47
CA ASN A 47 -7.29 3.58 -2.51
C ASN A 47 -8.22 4.77 -2.80
N SER A 48 -7.73 5.83 -3.45
CA SER A 48 -8.55 6.98 -3.86
C SER A 48 -9.43 6.68 -5.08
N VAL A 49 -8.98 5.79 -5.98
CA VAL A 49 -9.74 5.46 -7.20
C VAL A 49 -10.70 4.27 -6.99
N LEU A 50 -10.39 3.35 -6.08
CA LEU A 50 -11.21 2.17 -5.80
C LEU A 50 -12.69 2.48 -5.49
N PRO A 51 -13.06 3.49 -4.68
CA PRO A 51 -14.46 3.81 -4.42
C PRO A 51 -15.24 4.18 -5.69
N LEU A 52 -14.58 4.79 -6.67
CA LEU A 52 -15.20 5.13 -7.96
C LEU A 52 -15.50 3.88 -8.79
N THR A 53 -14.63 2.86 -8.76
CA THR A 53 -14.90 1.58 -9.43
C THR A 53 -16.06 0.83 -8.77
N SER A 54 -16.15 0.88 -7.45
CA SER A 54 -17.24 0.25 -6.69
C SER A 54 -18.61 0.87 -6.94
N LEU A 55 -18.65 2.15 -7.28
CA LEU A 55 -19.90 2.87 -7.60
C LEU A 55 -20.63 2.30 -8.83
N LEU A 56 -19.88 1.78 -9.80
CA LEU A 56 -20.43 1.27 -11.07
C LEU A 56 -21.09 -0.10 -10.93
N GLY A 57 -20.62 -0.93 -9.98
CA GLY A 57 -21.06 -2.32 -9.83
C GLY A 57 -22.54 -2.50 -9.52
N PRO A 58 -23.06 -1.92 -8.41
CA PRO A 58 -24.43 -2.13 -7.98
C PRO A 58 -25.50 -1.77 -9.02
N PRO A 59 -25.43 -0.64 -9.76
CA PRO A 59 -26.40 -0.33 -10.81
C PRO A 59 -26.37 -1.34 -11.96
N LEU A 60 -25.18 -1.80 -12.37
CA LEU A 60 -25.04 -2.75 -13.47
C LEU A 60 -25.68 -4.10 -13.13
N VAL A 61 -25.38 -4.62 -11.94
CA VAL A 61 -25.90 -5.92 -11.54
C VAL A 61 -27.36 -5.83 -11.10
N GLY A 62 -27.80 -4.72 -10.52
CA GLY A 62 -29.21 -4.46 -10.27
C GLY A 62 -30.04 -4.58 -11.54
N MET A 63 -29.63 -3.91 -12.64
CA MET A 63 -30.28 -4.01 -13.94
C MET A 63 -30.26 -5.44 -14.51
N MET A 64 -29.19 -6.19 -14.30
CA MET A 64 -29.12 -7.60 -14.73
C MET A 64 -30.05 -8.49 -13.91
N ALA A 65 -30.07 -8.30 -12.59
CA ALA A 65 -30.91 -9.06 -11.67
C ALA A 65 -32.39 -8.84 -11.97
N ASP A 66 -32.78 -7.60 -12.26
CA ASP A 66 -34.17 -7.23 -12.64
C ASP A 66 -34.59 -7.85 -13.98
N ARG A 67 -33.65 -7.98 -14.93
CA ARG A 67 -33.92 -8.62 -16.22
C ARG A 67 -34.05 -10.14 -16.11
N LEU A 68 -33.21 -10.77 -15.28
CA LEU A 68 -33.16 -12.23 -15.15
C LEU A 68 -34.18 -12.75 -14.13
N GLY A 69 -34.69 -11.91 -13.22
CA GLY A 69 -35.67 -12.29 -12.19
C GLY A 69 -35.16 -13.27 -11.13
N HIS A 70 -33.85 -13.59 -11.14
CA HIS A 70 -33.25 -14.62 -10.28
C HIS A 70 -32.05 -14.06 -9.50
N TYR A 71 -32.30 -13.56 -8.29
CA TYR A 71 -31.25 -12.97 -7.43
C TYR A 71 -30.26 -13.98 -6.86
N ARG A 72 -30.70 -15.22 -6.49
CA ARG A 72 -29.82 -16.23 -5.90
C ARG A 72 -28.61 -16.58 -6.75
N PRO A 73 -28.76 -17.04 -8.01
CA PRO A 73 -27.61 -17.46 -8.82
C PRO A 73 -26.64 -16.30 -9.06
N ILE A 74 -27.15 -15.08 -9.22
CA ILE A 74 -26.32 -13.88 -9.43
C ILE A 74 -25.51 -13.60 -8.17
N THR A 75 -26.13 -13.63 -6.99
CA THR A 75 -25.43 -13.40 -5.72
C THR A 75 -24.33 -14.45 -5.48
N ILE A 76 -24.62 -15.73 -5.71
CA ILE A 76 -23.64 -16.82 -5.57
C ILE A 76 -22.50 -16.64 -6.58
N PHE A 77 -22.82 -16.34 -7.84
CA PHE A 77 -21.80 -16.04 -8.86
C PHE A 77 -20.87 -14.92 -8.42
N CYS A 78 -21.44 -13.79 -7.97
CA CYS A 78 -20.66 -12.64 -7.49
C CYS A 78 -19.79 -13.01 -6.27
N MET A 79 -20.29 -13.85 -5.35
CA MET A 79 -19.50 -14.33 -4.20
C MET A 79 -18.28 -15.15 -4.63
N LEU A 80 -18.48 -16.13 -5.49
CA LEU A 80 -17.41 -16.98 -5.98
C LEU A 80 -16.40 -16.18 -6.80
N PHE A 81 -16.89 -15.26 -7.64
CA PHE A 81 -16.01 -14.44 -8.47
C PHE A 81 -15.21 -13.43 -7.63
N ALA A 82 -15.82 -12.78 -6.63
CA ALA A 82 -15.12 -11.93 -5.67
C ALA A 82 -14.04 -12.72 -4.90
N ALA A 83 -14.35 -13.96 -4.47
CA ALA A 83 -13.39 -14.83 -3.80
C ALA A 83 -12.18 -15.17 -4.69
N ILE A 84 -12.43 -15.51 -5.95
CA ILE A 84 -11.37 -15.81 -6.93
C ILE A 84 -10.50 -14.55 -7.18
N LEU A 85 -11.11 -13.39 -7.39
CA LEU A 85 -10.37 -12.15 -7.65
C LEU A 85 -9.51 -11.72 -6.46
N HIS A 86 -10.05 -11.81 -5.23
CA HIS A 86 -9.23 -11.51 -4.06
C HIS A 86 -8.06 -12.49 -3.93
N THR A 87 -8.29 -13.78 -4.17
CA THR A 87 -7.22 -14.78 -4.15
C THR A 87 -6.17 -14.53 -5.23
N ALA A 88 -6.58 -14.03 -6.39
CA ALA A 88 -5.65 -13.68 -7.47
C ALA A 88 -4.64 -12.59 -7.05
N LEU A 89 -4.94 -11.76 -6.04
CA LEU A 89 -3.99 -10.79 -5.50
C LEU A 89 -2.74 -11.43 -4.89
N LEU A 90 -2.82 -12.68 -4.41
CA LEU A 90 -1.64 -13.42 -3.92
C LEU A 90 -0.65 -13.79 -5.02
N PHE A 91 -1.10 -13.85 -6.27
CA PHE A 91 -0.27 -14.22 -7.42
C PHE A 91 0.29 -13.00 -8.16
N VAL A 92 0.01 -11.80 -7.69
CA VAL A 92 0.61 -10.58 -8.26
C VAL A 92 2.10 -10.59 -7.94
N PRO A 93 2.98 -10.42 -8.97
CA PRO A 93 4.42 -10.42 -8.75
C PRO A 93 4.83 -9.29 -7.80
N SER A 94 5.60 -9.63 -6.77
CA SER A 94 6.13 -8.65 -5.82
C SER A 94 7.34 -7.92 -6.38
N CYS A 95 7.50 -6.67 -5.99
CA CYS A 95 8.71 -5.90 -6.19
C CYS A 95 9.47 -5.82 -4.87
N GLU A 96 10.67 -6.42 -4.82
CA GLU A 96 11.53 -6.27 -3.67
C GLU A 96 12.32 -4.95 -3.81
N VAL A 97 12.04 -4.01 -2.94
CA VAL A 97 12.83 -2.79 -2.82
C VAL A 97 13.84 -3.00 -1.70
N SER A 98 15.14 -3.09 -2.06
CA SER A 98 16.17 -3.18 -1.03
C SER A 98 16.16 -1.92 -0.16
N PRO A 99 16.48 -2.03 1.15
CA PRO A 99 16.62 -0.85 1.99
C PRO A 99 17.61 0.13 1.35
N PRO A 100 17.38 1.44 1.44
CA PRO A 100 18.28 2.43 0.88
C PRO A 100 19.66 2.29 1.51
N VAL A 101 20.67 1.98 0.69
CA VAL A 101 22.07 1.86 1.08
C VAL A 101 22.82 3.00 0.40
N GLU A 102 23.75 3.62 1.12
CA GLU A 102 24.63 4.62 0.49
C GLU A 102 25.35 4.06 -0.71
N ALA A 103 25.36 4.81 -1.81
CA ALA A 103 26.05 4.42 -3.02
C ALA A 103 27.51 4.08 -2.71
N PRO A 104 28.02 2.91 -3.15
CA PRO A 104 29.41 2.55 -2.94
C PRO A 104 30.30 3.53 -3.68
N LEU A 105 31.36 4.00 -3.01
CA LEU A 105 32.40 4.81 -3.61
C LEU A 105 33.49 3.86 -4.09
N THR A 106 33.81 3.92 -5.39
CA THR A 106 34.85 3.10 -5.99
C THR A 106 35.90 3.98 -6.64
N LEU A 107 37.17 3.59 -6.53
CA LEU A 107 38.26 4.18 -7.33
C LEU A 107 38.41 3.31 -8.57
N ARG A 108 38.29 3.92 -9.76
CA ARG A 108 38.58 3.29 -11.04
C ARG A 108 39.83 3.87 -11.62
N CYS A 109 40.68 3.00 -12.11
CA CYS A 109 41.99 3.38 -12.62
C CYS A 109 42.31 2.58 -13.89
N ASN A 110 42.77 3.30 -14.91
CA ASN A 110 43.23 2.75 -16.18
C ASN A 110 44.51 3.44 -16.62
N PRO A 111 45.14 3.08 -17.77
CA PRO A 111 46.33 3.75 -18.27
C PRO A 111 46.14 5.25 -18.58
N ALA A 112 44.91 5.72 -18.76
CA ALA A 112 44.59 7.13 -19.03
C ALA A 112 44.45 7.99 -17.76
N GLY A 113 44.18 7.37 -16.58
CA GLY A 113 44.04 8.08 -15.32
C GLY A 113 43.19 7.36 -14.32
N ALA A 114 42.94 8.01 -13.17
CA ALA A 114 42.10 7.51 -12.10
C ALA A 114 40.94 8.47 -11.81
N ALA A 115 39.79 7.92 -11.42
CA ALA A 115 38.63 8.67 -11.01
C ALA A 115 37.91 7.96 -9.84
N LEU A 116 37.38 8.75 -8.90
CA LEU A 116 36.39 8.25 -7.97
C LEU A 116 35.04 8.16 -8.70
N VAL A 117 34.33 7.07 -8.49
CA VAL A 117 33.08 6.77 -9.18
C VAL A 117 31.98 6.45 -8.18
N VAL A 118 30.81 7.07 -8.37
CA VAL A 118 29.62 6.89 -7.54
C VAL A 118 28.41 6.69 -8.43
N ASP A 119 27.52 5.77 -8.05
CA ASP A 119 26.21 5.61 -8.69
C ASP A 119 25.29 6.79 -8.30
N PRO A 120 24.77 7.58 -9.24
CA PRO A 120 23.85 8.67 -8.94
C PRO A 120 22.44 8.20 -8.50
N CYS A 121 22.11 6.91 -8.70
CA CYS A 121 20.81 6.34 -8.34
C CYS A 121 19.61 7.14 -8.90
N GLY A 122 19.73 7.61 -10.15
CA GLY A 122 18.70 8.42 -10.81
C GLY A 122 18.64 9.89 -10.39
N ASN A 123 19.54 10.34 -9.50
CA ASN A 123 19.67 11.74 -9.09
C ASN A 123 20.79 12.43 -9.87
N PRO A 124 20.86 13.78 -9.88
CA PRO A 124 22.03 14.49 -10.40
C PRO A 124 23.27 14.13 -9.57
N CYS A 125 24.44 14.18 -10.21
CA CYS A 125 25.70 13.87 -9.55
C CYS A 125 25.90 14.73 -8.29
N PRO A 126 26.23 14.11 -7.14
CA PRO A 126 26.46 14.85 -5.92
C PRO A 126 27.66 15.79 -6.08
N GLN A 127 27.49 17.03 -5.63
CA GLN A 127 28.57 18.02 -5.68
C GLN A 127 29.51 17.82 -4.46
N PRO A 128 30.83 17.94 -4.64
CA PRO A 128 31.76 17.91 -3.53
C PRO A 128 31.48 19.05 -2.54
N VAL A 129 31.46 18.73 -1.26
CA VAL A 129 31.17 19.70 -0.19
C VAL A 129 32.49 20.29 0.33
N GLY A 130 32.79 21.55 -0.02
CA GLY A 130 33.89 22.33 0.54
C GLY A 130 35.25 22.15 -0.16
N PHE A 131 36.24 23.01 0.24
CA PHE A 131 37.62 23.08 -0.28
C PHE A 131 38.63 22.30 0.59
N HIS A 132 38.20 21.29 1.33
CA HIS A 132 39.10 20.58 2.25
C HIS A 132 39.70 19.34 1.59
N SER A 133 40.99 19.07 1.91
CA SER A 133 41.62 17.81 1.54
C SER A 133 40.86 16.66 2.21
N SER A 134 40.46 15.67 1.43
CA SER A 134 39.78 14.49 1.91
C SER A 134 40.65 13.27 1.73
N SER A 135 40.76 12.47 2.81
CA SER A 135 41.55 11.24 2.81
C SER A 135 40.64 10.04 2.53
N PHE A 136 41.06 9.21 1.59
CA PHE A 136 40.36 7.98 1.23
C PHE A 136 41.25 6.76 1.45
N ILE A 137 40.70 5.74 2.07
CA ILE A 137 41.33 4.44 2.17
C ILE A 137 40.84 3.59 1.02
N VAL A 138 41.79 3.20 0.15
CA VAL A 138 41.56 2.34 -0.99
C VAL A 138 42.00 0.92 -0.64
N LYS A 139 41.13 -0.07 -0.89
CA LYS A 139 41.36 -1.49 -0.57
C LYS A 139 40.62 -2.38 -1.58
N GLU A 140 40.96 -3.67 -1.56
CA GLU A 140 40.29 -4.70 -2.38
C GLU A 140 40.32 -4.36 -3.88
N CYS A 141 41.49 -4.01 -4.41
CA CYS A 141 41.66 -3.71 -5.81
C CYS A 141 41.67 -4.99 -6.66
N ARG A 142 40.91 -4.98 -7.73
CA ARG A 142 40.81 -6.10 -8.68
C ARG A 142 40.83 -5.60 -10.13
N GLN A 143 41.33 -6.42 -11.03
CA GLN A 143 41.22 -6.15 -12.46
C GLN A 143 39.90 -6.72 -13.00
N VAL A 144 39.10 -5.88 -13.66
CA VAL A 144 37.87 -6.25 -14.34
C VAL A 144 38.10 -6.07 -15.85
N CYS A 145 37.95 -7.15 -16.60
CA CYS A 145 38.20 -7.19 -18.03
C CYS A 145 36.91 -7.37 -18.80
N ARG A 146 36.79 -6.64 -19.90
CA ARG A 146 35.65 -6.77 -20.82
C ARG A 146 36.02 -7.82 -21.88
N GLU A 147 35.29 -8.94 -21.88
CA GLU A 147 35.43 -10.01 -22.87
C GLU A 147 34.16 -10.05 -23.73
N THR A 148 34.32 -9.93 -25.04
CA THR A 148 33.24 -10.09 -26.03
C THR A 148 33.19 -11.56 -26.44
N SER A 149 32.05 -12.22 -26.18
CA SER A 149 31.80 -13.59 -26.66
C SER A 149 30.58 -13.60 -27.56
N THR A 150 30.68 -14.23 -28.72
CA THR A 150 29.55 -14.50 -29.60
C THR A 150 28.74 -15.70 -29.03
N LYS A 151 27.49 -15.50 -28.71
CA LYS A 151 26.54 -16.59 -28.38
C LYS A 151 25.49 -16.71 -29.48
N LEU A 152 25.26 -17.95 -29.93
CA LEU A 152 24.18 -18.26 -30.85
C LEU A 152 22.85 -18.21 -30.07
N ASN A 153 21.92 -17.38 -30.51
CA ASN A 153 20.57 -17.34 -29.94
C ASN A 153 19.74 -18.47 -30.53
N SER A 154 18.59 -18.80 -29.87
CA SER A 154 17.65 -19.85 -30.31
C SER A 154 17.20 -19.74 -31.78
N ASP A 155 17.32 -18.58 -32.38
CA ASP A 155 16.94 -18.26 -33.76
C ASP A 155 18.11 -18.23 -34.76
N GLN A 156 19.31 -18.75 -34.39
CA GLN A 156 20.53 -18.81 -35.19
C GLN A 156 21.14 -17.43 -35.59
N GLU A 157 20.80 -16.34 -34.90
CA GLU A 157 21.52 -15.07 -35.03
C GLU A 157 22.69 -15.02 -34.05
N GLU A 158 23.87 -14.61 -34.55
CA GLU A 158 25.07 -14.34 -33.74
C GLU A 158 24.85 -13.03 -32.97
N VAL A 159 24.66 -13.13 -31.64
CA VAL A 159 24.59 -11.98 -30.75
C VAL A 159 25.91 -11.86 -30.01
N GLU A 160 26.58 -10.71 -30.18
CA GLU A 160 27.73 -10.35 -29.35
C GLU A 160 27.29 -10.07 -27.93
N VAL A 161 27.73 -10.91 -27.00
CA VAL A 161 27.48 -10.74 -25.56
C VAL A 161 28.75 -10.31 -24.87
N GLU A 162 28.75 -9.11 -24.32
CA GLU A 162 29.83 -8.60 -23.50
C GLU A 162 29.71 -9.20 -22.08
N THR A 163 30.79 -9.82 -21.61
CA THR A 163 30.91 -10.38 -20.26
C THR A 163 32.09 -9.75 -19.54
N TYR A 164 31.91 -9.47 -18.24
CA TYR A 164 32.96 -8.90 -17.40
C TYR A 164 33.56 -10.00 -16.53
N VAL A 165 34.87 -10.21 -16.65
CA VAL A 165 35.61 -11.24 -15.93
C VAL A 165 36.62 -10.59 -15.00
N THR A 166 36.59 -10.99 -13.72
CA THR A 166 37.59 -10.58 -12.73
C THR A 166 38.82 -11.46 -12.84
N ARG A 167 40.02 -10.83 -12.96
CA ARG A 167 41.31 -11.53 -12.91
C ARG A 167 41.98 -11.36 -11.57
N ASP A 168 42.50 -12.43 -11.01
CA ASP A 168 43.14 -12.48 -9.68
C ASP A 168 44.62 -11.95 -9.70
N THR A 169 45.10 -11.42 -10.81
CA THR A 169 46.42 -10.81 -10.86
C THR A 169 46.43 -9.48 -10.12
N PRO A 170 47.35 -9.28 -9.16
CA PRO A 170 47.39 -8.03 -8.40
C PRO A 170 47.68 -6.85 -9.36
N PRO A 171 46.83 -5.79 -9.31
CA PRO A 171 47.02 -4.65 -10.19
C PRO A 171 48.24 -3.83 -9.78
N VAL A 172 48.96 -3.28 -10.78
CA VAL A 172 50.11 -2.41 -10.59
C VAL A 172 49.71 -0.95 -10.81
N MET A 173 49.90 -0.11 -9.81
CA MET A 173 49.74 1.34 -9.92
C MET A 173 51.03 1.99 -10.35
N SER A 174 50.93 2.99 -11.21
CA SER A 174 52.00 3.90 -11.57
C SER A 174 51.67 5.30 -11.02
N LEU A 175 52.56 5.81 -10.19
CA LEU A 175 52.46 7.10 -9.54
C LEU A 175 53.46 8.06 -10.21
N ARG A 176 52.98 9.24 -10.67
CA ARG A 176 53.83 10.24 -11.30
C ARG A 176 54.16 11.34 -10.30
N SER A 177 55.42 11.43 -9.86
CA SER A 177 55.90 12.50 -8.98
C SER A 177 55.88 13.86 -9.70
N ILE A 178 55.80 14.94 -8.91
CA ILE A 178 55.95 16.34 -9.38
C ILE A 178 57.29 16.53 -10.11
N THR A 179 58.36 15.79 -9.74
CA THR A 179 59.66 15.81 -10.39
C THR A 179 59.72 15.04 -11.72
N GLY A 180 58.61 14.42 -12.15
CA GLY A 180 58.54 13.66 -13.39
C GLY A 180 58.92 12.18 -13.28
N ASN A 181 59.45 11.74 -12.15
CA ASN A 181 59.80 10.33 -11.93
C ASN A 181 58.53 9.47 -11.76
N GLN A 182 58.50 8.30 -12.40
CA GLN A 182 57.43 7.31 -12.24
C GLN A 182 57.83 6.31 -11.14
N GLU A 183 56.97 6.13 -10.16
CA GLU A 183 57.09 5.10 -9.14
C GLU A 183 56.00 4.05 -9.39
N TYR A 184 56.38 2.76 -9.35
CA TYR A 184 55.47 1.64 -9.55
C TYR A 184 55.21 0.93 -8.24
N ARG A 185 53.95 0.77 -7.84
CA ARG A 185 53.55 0.01 -6.67
C ARG A 185 52.54 -1.08 -7.06
N THR A 186 52.74 -2.27 -6.54
CA THR A 186 51.76 -3.37 -6.67
C THR A 186 50.74 -3.31 -5.54
N PHE A 187 49.48 -3.45 -5.90
CA PHE A 187 48.41 -3.59 -4.91
C PHE A 187 48.36 -5.03 -4.38
N ASN A 188 49.07 -5.32 -3.34
CA ASN A 188 49.00 -6.61 -2.61
C ASN A 188 48.07 -6.51 -1.42
N ASN A 189 46.78 -6.31 -1.62
CA ASN A 189 45.76 -6.21 -0.52
C ASN A 189 46.08 -5.18 0.58
N ASP A 190 47.09 -4.36 0.44
CA ASP A 190 47.46 -3.32 1.39
C ASP A 190 46.52 -2.13 1.31
N ARG A 191 46.20 -1.55 2.47
CA ARG A 191 45.44 -0.32 2.55
C ARG A 191 46.32 0.84 2.10
N ILE A 192 45.90 1.54 1.04
CA ILE A 192 46.58 2.77 0.61
C ILE A 192 45.69 3.95 0.98
N THR A 193 46.26 4.93 1.71
CA THR A 193 45.59 6.18 2.00
C THR A 193 45.95 7.18 0.91
N LEU A 194 44.93 7.71 0.23
CA LEU A 194 45.06 8.75 -0.79
C LEU A 194 44.39 10.02 -0.26
N GLU A 195 45.12 11.13 -0.22
CA GLU A 195 44.56 12.45 0.11
C GLU A 195 44.41 13.25 -1.17
N PHE A 196 43.21 13.71 -1.45
CA PHE A 196 42.89 14.51 -2.62
C PHE A 196 42.76 15.99 -2.23
N ASN A 197 43.49 16.83 -2.93
CA ASN A 197 43.67 18.25 -2.55
C ASN A 197 42.85 19.23 -3.41
N ARG A 198 42.05 18.76 -4.38
CA ARG A 198 41.21 19.61 -5.24
C ARG A 198 39.84 19.04 -5.50
N THR A 199 38.85 19.92 -5.52
CA THR A 199 37.49 19.63 -5.96
C THR A 199 37.39 19.66 -7.48
N PHE A 200 36.92 18.58 -8.07
CA PHE A 200 36.69 18.48 -9.52
C PHE A 200 35.19 18.46 -9.79
N GLU A 201 34.79 19.10 -10.89
CA GLU A 201 33.41 18.97 -11.37
C GLU A 201 33.14 17.51 -11.80
N PRO A 202 32.03 16.93 -11.34
CA PRO A 202 31.67 15.57 -11.72
C PRO A 202 31.37 15.50 -13.23
N LYS A 203 31.90 14.48 -13.89
CA LYS A 203 31.55 14.13 -15.26
C LYS A 203 30.57 12.95 -15.27
N LEU A 204 29.49 13.08 -16.03
CA LEU A 204 28.57 12.00 -16.27
C LEU A 204 29.10 11.10 -17.37
N GLY A 205 29.21 9.80 -17.11
CA GLY A 205 29.70 8.81 -18.09
C GLY A 205 28.84 7.55 -18.06
N LYS A 206 28.73 6.85 -19.18
CA LYS A 206 28.09 5.53 -19.26
C LYS A 206 29.07 4.43 -18.90
N TRP A 207 28.60 3.46 -18.11
CA TRP A 207 29.32 2.27 -17.71
C TRP A 207 28.39 1.05 -17.80
N GLU A 208 28.92 -0.10 -18.24
CA GLU A 208 28.20 -1.38 -18.33
C GLU A 208 26.76 -1.25 -18.84
N GLY A 209 26.54 -1.20 -20.12
CA GLY A 209 25.23 -1.07 -20.72
C GLY A 209 24.68 0.36 -20.65
N ASP A 210 23.52 0.53 -20.00
CA ASP A 210 22.84 1.83 -19.89
C ASP A 210 23.06 2.56 -18.54
N ASP A 211 23.86 1.98 -17.64
CA ASP A 211 24.08 2.58 -16.31
C ASP A 211 24.95 3.85 -16.40
N VAL A 212 24.38 4.93 -15.88
CA VAL A 212 25.02 6.25 -15.87
C VAL A 212 25.70 6.44 -14.51
N MET A 213 27.02 6.70 -14.53
CA MET A 213 27.84 6.89 -13.33
C MET A 213 28.41 8.29 -13.24
N CYS A 214 28.63 8.76 -12.01
CA CYS A 214 29.29 10.04 -11.74
C CYS A 214 30.78 9.82 -11.53
N TYR A 215 31.60 10.45 -12.37
CA TYR A 215 33.08 10.38 -12.34
C TYR A 215 33.63 11.66 -11.76
N TYR A 216 34.53 11.53 -10.78
CA TYR A 216 35.30 12.61 -10.17
C TYR A 216 36.78 12.37 -10.53
N PRO A 217 37.30 12.94 -11.65
CA PRO A 217 38.68 12.73 -12.08
C PRO A 217 39.67 13.23 -11.04
N GLN A 218 40.70 12.47 -10.75
CA GLN A 218 41.72 12.80 -9.75
C GLN A 218 43.04 13.05 -10.45
N GLN A 219 43.63 14.21 -10.24
CA GLN A 219 44.91 14.58 -10.82
C GLN A 219 46.03 14.70 -9.79
N ASP A 220 45.78 15.42 -8.69
CA ASP A 220 46.77 15.64 -7.64
C ASP A 220 46.34 14.90 -6.35
N PHE A 221 47.25 14.14 -5.78
CA PHE A 221 46.99 13.42 -4.52
C PHE A 221 48.29 13.24 -3.71
N ILE A 222 48.15 12.97 -2.44
CA ILE A 222 49.25 12.74 -1.49
C ILE A 222 49.13 11.31 -0.98
N THR A 223 50.23 10.59 -0.94
CA THR A 223 50.34 9.31 -0.27
C THR A 223 51.70 9.22 0.44
N ASP A 224 51.76 8.68 1.64
CA ASP A 224 52.98 8.52 2.42
C ASP A 224 53.85 9.80 2.49
N THR A 225 53.22 10.98 2.67
CA THR A 225 53.87 12.30 2.72
C THR A 225 54.40 12.84 1.37
N ASN A 226 54.36 12.06 0.30
CA ASN A 226 54.80 12.49 -1.03
C ASN A 226 53.61 12.93 -1.87
N GLN A 227 53.79 14.02 -2.63
CA GLN A 227 52.78 14.56 -3.53
C GLN A 227 53.03 14.08 -4.98
N TYR A 228 51.94 13.59 -5.61
CA TYR A 228 51.93 13.05 -6.97
C TYR A 228 50.94 13.82 -7.83
N THR A 229 51.26 13.97 -9.13
CA THR A 229 50.45 14.71 -10.12
C THR A 229 49.62 13.79 -11.03
N GLY A 230 49.70 12.49 -10.87
CA GLY A 230 48.94 11.54 -11.67
C GLY A 230 48.97 10.13 -11.09
N LEU A 231 47.85 9.48 -11.18
CA LEU A 231 47.64 8.08 -10.82
C LEU A 231 47.13 7.36 -12.06
N THR A 232 47.88 6.40 -12.54
CA THR A 232 47.52 5.51 -13.66
C THR A 232 47.72 4.06 -13.23
N CYS A 233 47.00 3.14 -13.84
CA CYS A 233 47.15 1.73 -13.55
C CYS A 233 47.57 0.97 -14.80
N GLN A 234 48.53 0.07 -14.61
CA GLN A 234 48.87 -0.90 -15.66
C GLN A 234 47.81 -1.98 -15.64
N ALA A 235 46.91 -1.95 -16.64
CA ALA A 235 45.92 -2.98 -16.86
C ALA A 235 46.20 -3.66 -18.20
N THR A 236 45.87 -4.94 -18.35
CA THR A 236 45.87 -5.61 -19.66
C THR A 236 44.87 -4.94 -20.59
N PRO A 237 45.05 -5.01 -21.91
CA PRO A 237 44.11 -4.42 -22.88
C PRO A 237 42.66 -4.85 -22.54
N ASN A 238 41.73 -3.91 -22.59
CA ASN A 238 40.33 -4.07 -22.25
C ASN A 238 40.02 -4.38 -20.75
N CYS A 239 40.96 -4.11 -19.84
CA CYS A 239 40.75 -4.24 -18.39
C CYS A 239 40.88 -2.89 -17.69
N GLU A 240 40.15 -2.75 -16.59
CA GLU A 240 40.29 -1.63 -15.66
C GLU A 240 40.54 -2.16 -14.24
N VAL A 241 41.18 -1.34 -13.44
CA VAL A 241 41.36 -1.62 -12.00
C VAL A 241 40.27 -0.93 -11.23
N ILE A 242 39.52 -1.71 -10.46
CA ILE A 242 38.46 -1.22 -9.59
C ILE A 242 38.78 -1.53 -8.13
N CYS A 243 38.80 -0.50 -7.31
CA CYS A 243 39.09 -0.61 -5.87
C CYS A 243 37.89 -0.06 -5.05
N ASN A 244 37.63 -0.63 -3.90
CA ASN A 244 36.72 -0.05 -2.92
C ASN A 244 37.39 1.15 -2.24
N ALA A 245 36.73 2.31 -2.25
CA ALA A 245 37.21 3.52 -1.59
C ALA A 245 36.31 3.86 -0.40
N THR A 246 36.92 4.06 0.77
CA THR A 246 36.21 4.50 1.98
C THR A 246 36.77 5.83 2.43
N GLU A 247 35.91 6.82 2.62
CA GLU A 247 36.30 8.14 3.10
C GLU A 247 36.68 8.10 4.59
N VAL A 248 37.83 8.68 4.93
CA VAL A 248 38.24 8.89 6.34
C VAL A 248 37.70 10.25 6.78
N VAL A 249 36.66 10.24 7.59
CA VAL A 249 35.96 11.47 8.01
C VAL A 249 36.63 12.07 9.22
N ASN A 250 37.31 13.20 9.04
CA ASN A 250 37.81 14.04 10.14
C ASN A 250 36.97 15.35 10.28
N GLY A 251 35.67 15.29 9.88
CA GLY A 251 34.79 16.46 9.87
C GLY A 251 33.56 16.25 8.99
N THR A 252 33.42 17.08 7.96
CA THR A 252 32.34 16.98 6.96
C THR A 252 32.70 15.98 5.85
N HIS A 253 31.73 15.18 5.40
CA HIS A 253 31.91 14.28 4.27
C HIS A 253 32.24 15.07 2.98
N PHE A 254 33.17 14.56 2.19
CA PHE A 254 33.55 15.12 0.87
C PHE A 254 32.38 15.04 -0.12
N LEU A 255 31.66 13.93 -0.13
CA LEU A 255 30.49 13.70 -0.97
C LEU A 255 29.31 13.26 -0.10
N GLN A 256 28.20 13.97 -0.22
CA GLN A 256 26.93 13.48 0.29
C GLN A 256 26.39 12.42 -0.68
N ARG A 257 26.76 11.15 -0.42
CA ARG A 257 26.42 10.04 -1.30
C ARG A 257 24.91 9.80 -1.35
N PRO A 258 24.33 9.60 -2.53
CA PRO A 258 22.92 9.29 -2.65
C PRO A 258 22.62 7.92 -2.05
N GLN A 259 21.44 7.79 -1.51
CA GLN A 259 20.91 6.50 -1.05
C GLN A 259 20.29 5.76 -2.23
N CYS A 260 20.83 4.61 -2.59
CA CYS A 260 20.35 3.76 -3.66
C CYS A 260 19.46 2.65 -3.11
N SER A 261 18.27 2.52 -3.67
CA SER A 261 17.42 1.35 -3.47
C SER A 261 17.37 0.55 -4.78
N LYS A 262 17.85 -0.68 -4.76
CA LYS A 262 17.71 -1.57 -5.92
C LYS A 262 16.31 -2.16 -5.92
N VAL A 263 15.58 -1.97 -7.02
CA VAL A 263 14.25 -2.55 -7.23
C VAL A 263 14.42 -3.83 -8.05
N LYS A 264 14.06 -4.97 -7.44
CA LYS A 264 14.01 -6.26 -8.12
C LYS A 264 12.57 -6.52 -8.52
N GLY A 265 12.28 -6.63 -9.79
CA GLY A 265 10.93 -6.79 -10.34
C GLY A 265 10.51 -5.60 -11.21
N ASN A 266 9.26 -5.62 -11.67
CA ASN A 266 8.70 -4.55 -12.50
C ASN A 266 7.60 -3.80 -11.73
N PRO A 267 7.90 -2.63 -11.12
CA PRO A 267 6.94 -1.91 -10.28
C PRO A 267 5.69 -1.45 -11.05
N LYS A 268 5.84 -1.08 -12.32
CA LYS A 268 4.69 -0.69 -13.16
C LYS A 268 3.74 -1.86 -13.40
N LEU A 269 4.25 -3.05 -13.68
CA LEU A 269 3.44 -4.24 -13.87
C LEU A 269 2.71 -4.61 -12.58
N THR A 270 3.40 -4.61 -11.44
CA THR A 270 2.82 -4.87 -10.12
C THR A 270 1.69 -3.89 -9.81
N LEU A 271 1.92 -2.59 -10.02
CA LEU A 271 0.93 -1.53 -9.79
C LEU A 271 -0.35 -1.76 -10.61
N TRP A 272 -0.21 -1.87 -11.95
CA TRP A 272 -1.37 -1.95 -12.83
C TRP A 272 -2.13 -3.27 -12.69
N LEU A 273 -1.42 -4.38 -12.50
CA LEU A 273 -2.03 -5.68 -12.29
C LEU A 273 -2.79 -5.72 -10.95
N TYR A 274 -2.16 -5.21 -9.88
CA TYR A 274 -2.82 -5.13 -8.58
C TYR A 274 -4.05 -4.21 -8.63
N PHE A 275 -3.92 -3.02 -9.21
CA PHE A 275 -5.04 -2.08 -9.38
C PHE A 275 -6.20 -2.70 -10.15
N GLY A 276 -5.94 -3.37 -11.27
CA GLY A 276 -6.98 -3.98 -12.09
C GLY A 276 -7.72 -5.12 -11.36
N VAL A 277 -6.98 -6.06 -10.77
CA VAL A 277 -7.57 -7.17 -10.02
C VAL A 277 -8.29 -6.67 -8.77
N ARG A 278 -7.69 -5.74 -8.02
CA ARG A 278 -8.27 -5.15 -6.82
C ARG A 278 -9.55 -4.35 -7.14
N GLY A 279 -9.53 -3.54 -8.22
CA GLY A 279 -10.69 -2.75 -8.65
C GLY A 279 -11.88 -3.63 -9.01
N LEU A 280 -11.65 -4.73 -9.74
CA LEU A 280 -12.69 -5.71 -10.04
C LEU A 280 -13.19 -6.41 -8.76
N ALA A 281 -12.29 -6.84 -7.89
CA ALA A 281 -12.66 -7.48 -6.63
C ALA A 281 -13.53 -6.58 -5.75
N GLU A 282 -13.17 -5.29 -5.63
CA GLU A 282 -13.92 -4.30 -4.86
C GLU A 282 -15.29 -4.01 -5.48
N MET A 283 -15.37 -3.94 -6.82
CA MET A 283 -16.64 -3.78 -7.53
C MET A 283 -17.59 -4.94 -7.23
N PHE A 284 -17.13 -6.19 -7.29
CA PHE A 284 -17.95 -7.36 -6.95
C PHE A 284 -18.33 -7.39 -5.47
N SER A 285 -17.44 -6.97 -4.58
CA SER A 285 -17.74 -6.83 -3.14
C SER A 285 -18.83 -5.78 -2.88
N ALA A 286 -18.79 -4.64 -3.57
CA ALA A 286 -19.81 -3.60 -3.48
C ALA A 286 -21.18 -4.08 -3.99
N ILE A 287 -21.20 -4.84 -5.09
CA ILE A 287 -22.39 -5.52 -5.59
C ILE A 287 -22.99 -6.43 -4.52
N LEU A 288 -22.17 -7.26 -3.91
CA LEU A 288 -22.61 -8.20 -2.87
C LEU A 288 -23.19 -7.47 -1.65
N VAL A 289 -22.53 -6.41 -1.18
CA VAL A 289 -23.06 -5.58 -0.09
C VAL A 289 -24.45 -5.07 -0.44
N SER A 290 -24.63 -4.49 -1.64
CA SER A 290 -25.92 -3.96 -2.08
C SER A 290 -27.01 -5.03 -2.17
N LEU A 291 -26.70 -6.19 -2.75
CA LEU A 291 -27.66 -7.29 -2.90
C LEU A 291 -28.05 -7.87 -1.55
N LEU A 292 -27.09 -8.10 -0.67
CA LEU A 292 -27.35 -8.68 0.67
C LEU A 292 -28.09 -7.69 1.59
N GLU A 293 -27.83 -6.40 1.49
CA GLU A 293 -28.58 -5.36 2.19
C GLU A 293 -30.05 -5.34 1.72
N ALA A 294 -30.30 -5.43 0.42
CA ALA A 294 -31.66 -5.51 -0.14
C ALA A 294 -32.40 -6.77 0.33
N VAL A 295 -31.73 -7.92 0.32
CA VAL A 295 -32.27 -9.20 0.84
C VAL A 295 -32.57 -9.08 2.33
N ALA A 296 -31.66 -8.53 3.12
CA ALA A 296 -31.82 -8.36 4.56
C ALA A 296 -33.00 -7.47 4.90
N LEU A 297 -33.14 -6.32 4.23
CA LEU A 297 -34.27 -5.40 4.43
C LEU A 297 -35.61 -6.07 4.08
N THR A 298 -35.68 -6.77 2.97
CA THR A 298 -36.91 -7.46 2.53
C THR A 298 -37.32 -8.54 3.54
N MET A 299 -36.37 -9.39 3.97
CA MET A 299 -36.64 -10.46 4.93
C MET A 299 -37.06 -9.93 6.31
N VAL A 300 -36.39 -8.87 6.79
CA VAL A 300 -36.70 -8.22 8.04
C VAL A 300 -38.13 -7.64 8.00
N HIS A 301 -38.49 -6.99 6.90
CA HIS A 301 -39.82 -6.44 6.71
C HIS A 301 -40.90 -7.53 6.67
N GLN A 302 -40.69 -8.63 5.93
CA GLN A 302 -41.58 -9.77 5.84
C GLN A 302 -41.84 -10.45 7.20
N HIS A 303 -40.79 -10.55 8.03
CA HIS A 303 -40.87 -11.23 9.34
C HIS A 303 -41.05 -10.27 10.51
N LYS A 304 -41.35 -8.98 10.27
CA LYS A 304 -41.53 -7.94 11.31
C LYS A 304 -40.34 -7.87 12.28
N GLY A 305 -39.14 -8.09 11.80
CA GLY A 305 -37.89 -8.00 12.54
C GLY A 305 -37.41 -6.55 12.70
N ASP A 306 -36.25 -6.39 13.35
CA ASP A 306 -35.53 -5.11 13.46
C ASP A 306 -34.24 -5.20 12.67
N TYR A 307 -34.10 -4.38 11.62
CA TYR A 307 -32.94 -4.37 10.73
C TYR A 307 -31.63 -4.08 11.47
N GLY A 308 -31.64 -3.13 12.42
CA GLY A 308 -30.44 -2.80 13.19
C GLY A 308 -29.94 -3.99 14.02
N ARG A 309 -30.87 -4.78 14.57
CA ARG A 309 -30.55 -5.99 15.34
C ARG A 309 -29.97 -7.10 14.47
N GLU A 310 -30.46 -7.26 13.24
CA GLU A 310 -29.92 -8.25 12.31
C GLU A 310 -28.53 -7.82 11.80
N LYS A 311 -28.34 -6.56 11.42
CA LYS A 311 -27.07 -5.99 10.95
C LYS A 311 -25.96 -6.03 12.01
N MET A 312 -26.32 -5.93 13.30
CA MET A 312 -25.39 -6.02 14.43
C MET A 312 -24.56 -7.32 14.41
N PHE A 313 -25.14 -8.44 13.94
CA PHE A 313 -24.39 -9.70 13.80
C PHE A 313 -23.27 -9.63 12.76
N GLY A 314 -23.50 -8.90 11.68
CA GLY A 314 -22.44 -8.63 10.70
C GLY A 314 -21.30 -7.79 11.29
N LEU A 315 -21.62 -6.72 12.01
CA LEU A 315 -20.62 -5.89 12.67
C LEU A 315 -19.84 -6.67 13.73
N LEU A 316 -20.52 -7.51 14.52
CA LEU A 316 -19.87 -8.39 15.49
C LEU A 316 -18.86 -9.31 14.81
N ALA A 317 -19.21 -9.86 13.65
CA ALA A 317 -18.29 -10.72 12.88
C ALA A 317 -17.02 -9.98 12.44
N VAL A 318 -17.13 -8.74 11.96
CA VAL A 318 -15.95 -7.91 11.65
C VAL A 318 -15.05 -7.77 12.88
N GLY A 319 -15.64 -7.44 14.04
CA GLY A 319 -14.90 -7.31 15.30
C GLY A 319 -14.20 -8.59 15.77
N VAL A 320 -14.72 -9.77 15.39
CA VAL A 320 -14.13 -11.07 15.76
C VAL A 320 -13.08 -11.51 14.76
N PHE A 321 -13.37 -11.45 13.45
CA PHE A 321 -12.49 -12.01 12.42
C PHE A 321 -11.29 -11.12 12.11
N SER A 322 -11.36 -9.81 12.31
CA SER A 322 -10.23 -8.91 12.06
C SER A 322 -9.02 -9.20 12.97
N PRO A 323 -9.14 -9.31 14.32
CA PRO A 323 -8.00 -9.68 15.15
C PRO A 323 -7.52 -11.11 14.93
N ILE A 324 -8.41 -12.06 14.59
CA ILE A 324 -8.01 -13.42 14.21
C ILE A 324 -7.08 -13.37 13.00
N SER A 325 -7.41 -12.57 11.98
CA SER A 325 -6.58 -12.40 10.80
C SER A 325 -5.21 -11.80 11.12
N GLY A 326 -5.18 -10.76 11.96
CA GLY A 326 -3.93 -10.17 12.44
C GLY A 326 -3.06 -11.18 13.17
N TYR A 327 -3.65 -11.97 14.06
CA TYR A 327 -2.94 -13.04 14.78
C TYR A 327 -2.39 -14.11 13.82
N LEU A 328 -3.15 -14.50 12.80
CA LEU A 328 -2.69 -15.48 11.82
C LEU A 328 -1.49 -14.98 11.02
N ILE A 329 -1.44 -13.70 10.67
CA ILE A 329 -0.29 -13.09 9.97
C ILE A 329 0.94 -13.08 10.91
N ASP A 330 0.78 -12.63 12.16
CA ASP A 330 1.87 -12.54 13.12
C ASP A 330 2.46 -13.92 13.46
N ASN A 331 1.61 -14.96 13.56
CA ASN A 331 2.05 -16.32 13.92
C ASN A 331 2.85 -17.02 12.80
N GLN A 332 2.75 -16.57 11.55
CA GLN A 332 3.50 -17.13 10.42
C GLN A 332 4.87 -16.50 10.19
N PHE A 333 5.24 -15.51 10.99
CA PHE A 333 6.50 -14.78 10.86
C PHE A 333 7.78 -15.64 11.01
N GLY A 334 7.71 -16.83 11.54
CA GLY A 334 8.89 -17.66 11.88
C GLY A 334 9.31 -18.71 10.85
N THR A 335 8.47 -19.07 9.89
CA THR A 335 8.68 -20.28 9.06
C THR A 335 9.50 -20.03 7.78
N PHE A 336 9.48 -18.80 7.23
CA PHE A 336 10.15 -18.44 5.97
C PHE A 336 10.87 -17.08 6.00
N GLY A 337 11.10 -16.48 7.16
CA GLY A 337 11.82 -15.20 7.28
C GLY A 337 11.03 -13.96 6.85
N GLY A 338 9.69 -14.07 6.67
CA GLY A 338 8.83 -12.95 6.30
C GLY A 338 7.36 -13.19 6.66
N TYR A 339 6.55 -12.12 6.64
CA TYR A 339 5.10 -12.23 6.84
C TYR A 339 4.45 -12.99 5.66
N SER A 340 3.48 -13.86 5.96
CA SER A 340 2.63 -14.48 4.95
C SER A 340 1.19 -14.04 5.14
N TYR A 341 0.61 -13.46 4.09
CA TYR A 341 -0.79 -13.03 4.08
C TYR A 341 -1.74 -14.13 3.61
N ALA A 342 -1.23 -15.23 3.06
CA ALA A 342 -2.01 -16.33 2.51
C ALA A 342 -3.10 -16.89 3.45
N PRO A 343 -2.87 -17.09 4.77
CA PRO A 343 -3.89 -17.60 5.68
C PRO A 343 -5.15 -16.75 5.74
N VAL A 344 -5.00 -15.42 5.65
CA VAL A 344 -6.12 -14.49 5.69
C VAL A 344 -7.00 -14.64 4.44
N PHE A 345 -6.39 -14.84 3.27
CA PHE A 345 -7.13 -15.12 2.04
C PHE A 345 -7.85 -16.48 2.10
N TYR A 346 -7.26 -17.48 2.75
CA TYR A 346 -7.93 -18.79 2.93
C TYR A 346 -9.13 -18.68 3.88
N VAL A 347 -9.02 -17.96 4.98
CA VAL A 347 -10.15 -17.70 5.90
C VAL A 347 -11.25 -16.92 5.18
N PHE A 348 -10.90 -15.89 4.42
CA PHE A 348 -11.83 -15.13 3.59
C PHE A 348 -12.60 -16.05 2.64
N ASN A 349 -11.90 -16.90 1.88
CA ASN A 349 -12.51 -17.83 0.94
C ASN A 349 -13.41 -18.86 1.64
N GLY A 350 -12.99 -19.39 2.79
CA GLY A 350 -13.79 -20.28 3.60
C GLY A 350 -15.10 -19.64 4.05
N LEU A 351 -15.04 -18.43 4.57
CA LEU A 351 -16.22 -17.67 4.98
C LEU A 351 -17.13 -17.32 3.79
N MET A 352 -16.57 -16.94 2.64
CA MET A 352 -17.34 -16.68 1.42
C MET A 352 -18.04 -17.94 0.89
N LEU A 353 -17.38 -19.11 0.97
CA LEU A 353 -17.99 -20.38 0.61
C LEU A 353 -19.16 -20.74 1.55
N VAL A 354 -18.98 -20.58 2.86
CA VAL A 354 -20.06 -20.77 3.84
C VAL A 354 -21.22 -19.80 3.55
N THR A 355 -20.93 -18.54 3.25
CA THR A 355 -21.93 -17.54 2.87
C THR A 355 -22.71 -17.98 1.62
N ALA A 356 -22.04 -18.50 0.60
CA ALA A 356 -22.68 -19.02 -0.61
C ALA A 356 -23.61 -20.20 -0.31
N VAL A 357 -23.17 -21.14 0.54
CA VAL A 357 -24.01 -22.29 0.97
C VAL A 357 -25.24 -21.82 1.75
N VAL A 358 -25.08 -20.87 2.67
CA VAL A 358 -26.21 -20.27 3.42
C VAL A 358 -27.17 -19.55 2.47
N THR A 359 -26.67 -18.86 1.44
CA THR A 359 -27.49 -18.19 0.42
C THR A 359 -28.37 -19.16 -0.36
N VAL A 360 -27.87 -20.38 -0.64
CA VAL A 360 -28.68 -21.45 -1.28
C VAL A 360 -29.85 -21.86 -0.39
N ALA A 361 -29.63 -21.94 0.93
CA ALA A 361 -30.66 -22.35 1.87
C ALA A 361 -31.69 -21.26 2.21
N LEU A 362 -31.41 -20.01 1.89
CA LEU A 362 -32.27 -18.88 2.23
C LEU A 362 -33.47 -18.77 1.26
N PRO A 363 -34.73 -18.64 1.73
CA PRO A 363 -35.88 -18.38 0.86
C PRO A 363 -35.87 -16.91 0.41
N ILE A 364 -35.19 -16.63 -0.71
CA ILE A 364 -35.09 -15.26 -1.27
C ILE A 364 -36.17 -15.07 -2.33
N GLU A 365 -37.22 -14.34 -2.00
CA GLU A 365 -38.20 -13.79 -2.93
C GLU A 365 -38.12 -12.26 -2.86
N VAL A 366 -37.20 -11.67 -3.61
CA VAL A 366 -37.05 -10.22 -3.66
C VAL A 366 -37.65 -9.71 -4.95
N GLN A 367 -38.69 -8.91 -4.84
CA GLN A 367 -39.19 -8.04 -5.92
C GLN A 367 -38.61 -6.64 -5.66
N VAL A 368 -37.63 -6.24 -6.47
CA VAL A 368 -37.09 -4.88 -6.41
C VAL A 368 -37.90 -3.99 -7.31
N GLU A 369 -38.49 -2.94 -6.75
CA GLU A 369 -39.20 -1.92 -7.53
C GLU A 369 -38.22 -1.21 -8.49
N ARG A 370 -38.59 -1.11 -9.77
CA ARG A 370 -37.82 -0.41 -10.79
C ARG A 370 -37.72 1.06 -10.44
N MET A 371 -36.55 1.53 -10.02
CA MET A 371 -36.31 2.94 -9.73
C MET A 371 -35.71 3.65 -10.95
N SER A 372 -36.36 4.72 -11.42
CA SER A 372 -35.77 5.67 -12.39
C SER A 372 -34.83 6.63 -11.65
N LEU A 373 -33.63 6.14 -11.27
CA LEU A 373 -32.69 6.85 -10.40
C LEU A 373 -32.32 8.25 -10.87
N LEU A 374 -32.00 8.42 -12.15
CA LEU A 374 -31.44 9.68 -12.68
C LEU A 374 -32.39 10.89 -12.62
N LYS A 375 -33.68 10.69 -12.90
CA LYS A 375 -34.65 11.79 -12.86
C LYS A 375 -34.94 12.26 -11.43
N ASN A 376 -34.89 11.33 -10.50
CA ASN A 376 -35.18 11.59 -9.08
C ASN A 376 -34.01 12.30 -8.37
N ILE A 377 -32.78 12.01 -8.76
CA ILE A 377 -31.56 12.62 -8.21
C ILE A 377 -31.55 14.14 -8.41
N THR A 378 -31.86 14.61 -9.61
CA THR A 378 -31.85 16.05 -9.93
C THR A 378 -32.85 16.82 -9.07
N GLN A 379 -34.03 16.25 -8.85
CA GLN A 379 -35.06 16.89 -8.01
C GLN A 379 -34.65 16.93 -6.50
N LEU A 380 -33.98 15.89 -6.02
CA LEU A 380 -33.51 15.80 -4.63
C LEU A 380 -32.36 16.78 -4.35
N ILE A 381 -31.42 16.95 -5.28
CA ILE A 381 -30.30 17.88 -5.13
C ILE A 381 -30.77 19.35 -5.07
N HIS A 382 -31.90 19.68 -5.64
CA HIS A 382 -32.47 21.03 -5.53
C HIS A 382 -33.04 21.37 -4.14
N THR A 383 -33.23 20.39 -3.25
CA THR A 383 -33.60 20.67 -1.86
C THR A 383 -32.37 21.09 -1.06
N THR A 384 -32.32 22.36 -0.64
CA THR A 384 -31.14 22.96 0.02
C THR A 384 -30.70 22.18 1.27
N GLU A 385 -31.64 21.75 2.11
CA GLU A 385 -31.35 21.03 3.34
C GLU A 385 -30.71 19.65 3.06
N LEU A 386 -31.18 18.94 2.04
CA LEU A 386 -30.60 17.66 1.66
C LEU A 386 -29.21 17.86 1.03
N SER A 387 -29.03 18.89 0.20
CA SER A 387 -27.72 19.19 -0.41
C SER A 387 -26.67 19.54 0.63
N ILE A 388 -27.03 20.29 1.69
CA ILE A 388 -26.14 20.55 2.81
C ILE A 388 -25.79 19.24 3.54
N LEU A 389 -26.76 18.36 3.77
CA LEU A 389 -26.50 17.05 4.38
C LEU A 389 -25.54 16.23 3.52
N LEU A 390 -25.72 16.17 2.20
CA LEU A 390 -24.82 15.45 1.28
C LEU A 390 -23.38 16.01 1.32
N LEU A 391 -23.25 17.33 1.36
CA LEU A 391 -21.93 17.98 1.49
C LEU A 391 -21.24 17.63 2.82
N LEU A 392 -21.99 17.67 3.94
CA LEU A 392 -21.45 17.29 5.25
C LEU A 392 -21.04 15.81 5.27
N MET A 393 -21.84 14.92 4.66
CA MET A 393 -21.52 13.49 4.56
C MET A 393 -20.28 13.25 3.70
N THR A 394 -20.09 14.01 2.60
CA THR A 394 -18.87 13.94 1.80
C THR A 394 -17.64 14.37 2.62
N LEU A 395 -17.72 15.47 3.37
CA LEU A 395 -16.61 15.91 4.23
C LEU A 395 -16.25 14.87 5.30
N LEU A 396 -17.27 14.30 5.96
CA LEU A 396 -17.04 13.22 6.94
C LEU A 396 -16.48 11.95 6.28
N GLY A 397 -16.88 11.68 5.03
CA GLY A 397 -16.35 10.60 4.22
C GLY A 397 -14.86 10.78 3.91
N ILE A 398 -14.42 11.99 3.53
CA ILE A 398 -13.00 12.31 3.32
C ILE A 398 -12.19 11.99 4.59
N PHE A 399 -12.68 12.37 5.76
CA PHE A 399 -12.00 12.07 7.02
C PHE A 399 -11.95 10.56 7.30
N TRP A 400 -13.04 9.85 7.04
CA TRP A 400 -13.11 8.41 7.19
C TRP A 400 -12.17 7.68 6.22
N GLY A 401 -12.19 8.05 4.94
CA GLY A 401 -11.34 7.48 3.89
C GLY A 401 -9.85 7.69 4.18
N TYR A 402 -9.48 8.90 4.64
CA TYR A 402 -8.12 9.19 5.08
C TYR A 402 -7.67 8.28 6.22
N LEU A 403 -8.47 8.15 7.28
CA LEU A 403 -8.15 7.28 8.42
C LEU A 403 -8.04 5.82 7.97
N LYS A 404 -8.99 5.31 7.18
CA LYS A 404 -8.97 3.91 6.72
C LYS A 404 -7.77 3.60 5.82
N THR A 405 -7.28 4.57 5.06
CA THR A 405 -6.11 4.38 4.20
C THR A 405 -4.80 4.44 4.99
N PHE A 406 -4.65 5.44 5.87
CA PHE A 406 -3.35 5.78 6.44
C PHE A 406 -3.11 5.26 7.85
N VAL A 407 -4.15 5.02 8.67
CA VAL A 407 -3.96 4.55 10.05
C VAL A 407 -3.19 3.24 10.10
N TYR A 408 -3.50 2.29 9.23
CA TYR A 408 -2.79 0.99 9.20
C TYR A 408 -1.33 1.14 8.81
N LEU A 409 -1.02 1.98 7.81
CA LEU A 409 0.35 2.27 7.39
C LEU A 409 1.12 3.02 8.48
N TYR A 410 0.46 3.95 9.16
CA TYR A 410 1.05 4.72 10.25
C TYR A 410 1.36 3.83 11.47
N LEU A 411 0.43 2.97 11.86
CA LEU A 411 0.64 2.02 12.95
C LEU A 411 1.72 0.98 12.60
N GLU A 412 1.82 0.58 11.34
CA GLU A 412 2.91 -0.28 10.88
C GLU A 412 4.26 0.43 10.96
N ASP A 413 4.35 1.72 10.60
CA ASP A 413 5.57 2.53 10.78
C ASP A 413 5.96 2.66 12.27
N LEU A 414 5.00 2.59 13.21
CA LEU A 414 5.22 2.51 14.66
C LEU A 414 5.51 1.07 15.14
N HIS A 415 5.78 0.13 14.24
CA HIS A 415 6.05 -1.28 14.54
C HIS A 415 4.91 -2.01 15.27
N ALA A 416 3.65 -1.64 15.01
CA ALA A 416 2.49 -2.34 15.53
C ALA A 416 2.39 -3.77 15.01
N SER A 417 2.03 -4.72 15.88
CA SER A 417 1.71 -6.10 15.47
C SER A 417 0.48 -6.13 14.56
N LYS A 418 0.37 -7.11 13.69
CA LYS A 418 -0.80 -7.27 12.81
C LYS A 418 -2.06 -7.59 13.63
N LEU A 419 -1.90 -8.27 14.77
CA LEU A 419 -2.97 -8.46 15.76
C LEU A 419 -3.52 -7.12 16.25
N LEU A 420 -2.64 -6.16 16.60
CA LEU A 420 -3.07 -4.84 17.05
C LEU A 420 -3.88 -4.10 15.97
N LEU A 421 -3.44 -4.22 14.71
CA LEU A 421 -4.17 -3.65 13.57
C LEU A 421 -5.57 -4.26 13.42
N GLY A 422 -5.72 -5.57 13.65
CA GLY A 422 -7.03 -6.22 13.70
C GLY A 422 -7.89 -5.76 14.87
N LEU A 423 -7.29 -5.56 16.04
CA LEU A 423 -7.99 -5.09 17.25
C LEU A 423 -8.54 -3.66 17.10
N THR A 424 -7.95 -2.80 16.27
CA THR A 424 -8.48 -1.43 16.04
C THR A 424 -9.92 -1.48 15.55
N LEU A 425 -10.27 -2.39 14.63
CA LEU A 425 -11.66 -2.56 14.19
C LEU A 425 -12.58 -3.09 15.30
N SER A 426 -12.10 -4.02 16.11
CA SER A 426 -12.89 -4.53 17.25
C SER A 426 -13.23 -3.42 18.23
N PHE A 427 -12.25 -2.57 18.56
CA PHE A 427 -12.44 -1.43 19.47
C PHE A 427 -13.30 -0.32 18.85
N GLY A 428 -13.32 -0.19 17.52
CA GLY A 428 -14.26 0.70 16.81
C GLY A 428 -15.71 0.20 16.86
N ILE A 429 -15.91 -1.12 16.77
CA ILE A 429 -17.24 -1.74 16.62
C ILE A 429 -17.87 -2.10 17.96
N VAL A 430 -17.15 -2.79 18.86
CA VAL A 430 -17.72 -3.34 20.11
C VAL A 430 -18.40 -2.28 20.97
N PRO A 431 -17.81 -1.11 21.21
CA PRO A 431 -18.48 -0.04 21.95
C PRO A 431 -19.75 0.48 21.27
N SER A 432 -19.86 0.32 19.96
CA SER A 432 -21.00 0.81 19.18
C SER A 432 -22.23 -0.08 19.30
N LEU A 433 -22.08 -1.37 19.60
CA LEU A 433 -23.17 -2.35 19.58
C LEU A 433 -24.34 -1.99 20.51
N PRO A 434 -24.16 -1.61 21.80
CA PRO A 434 -25.26 -1.24 22.69
C PRO A 434 -26.00 0.02 22.24
N PHE A 435 -25.29 0.97 21.63
CA PHE A 435 -25.87 2.22 21.11
C PHE A 435 -26.65 1.96 19.82
N LEU A 436 -26.15 1.10 18.94
CA LEU A 436 -26.85 0.68 17.73
C LEU A 436 -28.13 -0.08 18.05
N TYR A 437 -28.13 -0.92 19.10
CA TYR A 437 -29.32 -1.64 19.55
C TYR A 437 -30.45 -0.68 19.98
N ARG A 438 -30.11 0.52 20.50
CA ARG A 438 -31.04 1.56 20.89
C ARG A 438 -30.95 2.84 20.05
N SER A 439 -30.48 2.72 18.82
CA SER A 439 -30.15 3.86 17.95
C SER A 439 -31.29 4.86 17.77
N THR A 440 -32.54 4.38 17.61
CA THR A 440 -33.73 5.22 17.49
C THR A 440 -33.99 6.08 18.76
N ALA A 441 -33.75 5.54 19.92
CA ALA A 441 -33.87 6.28 21.18
C ALA A 441 -32.76 7.32 21.34
N VAL A 442 -31.53 6.97 20.98
CA VAL A 442 -30.35 7.87 21.01
C VAL A 442 -30.56 9.06 20.06
N VAL A 443 -30.99 8.80 18.84
CA VAL A 443 -31.27 9.86 17.85
C VAL A 443 -32.43 10.75 18.28
N LYS A 444 -33.45 10.18 18.89
CA LYS A 444 -34.60 10.96 19.42
C LYS A 444 -34.18 11.86 20.59
N TYR A 445 -33.29 11.37 21.46
CA TYR A 445 -32.81 12.11 22.63
C TYR A 445 -31.79 13.20 22.29
N CYS A 446 -30.74 12.84 21.52
CA CYS A 446 -29.67 13.76 21.20
C CYS A 446 -30.00 14.73 20.04
N GLY A 447 -30.84 14.29 19.08
CA GLY A 447 -31.14 15.04 17.87
C GLY A 447 -30.11 14.80 16.75
N HIS A 448 -30.56 14.96 15.49
CA HIS A 448 -29.75 14.66 14.30
C HIS A 448 -28.53 15.57 14.16
N HIS A 449 -28.71 16.88 14.34
CA HIS A 449 -27.66 17.88 14.14
C HIS A 449 -26.52 17.74 15.15
N TYR A 450 -26.87 17.48 16.43
CA TYR A 450 -25.86 17.28 17.48
C TYR A 450 -25.02 16.02 17.26
N LEU A 451 -25.60 14.94 16.75
CA LEU A 451 -24.85 13.72 16.43
C LEU A 451 -23.88 13.93 15.26
N ILE A 452 -24.26 14.70 14.24
CA ILE A 452 -23.37 15.06 13.14
C ILE A 452 -22.23 15.97 13.63
N MET A 453 -22.54 16.97 14.46
CA MET A 453 -21.51 17.82 15.09
C MET A 453 -20.55 17.01 15.97
N LEU A 454 -21.08 16.06 16.74
CA LEU A 454 -20.26 15.18 17.57
C LEU A 454 -19.34 14.30 16.73
N ALA A 455 -19.75 13.90 15.52
CA ALA A 455 -18.91 13.18 14.59
C ALA A 455 -17.70 14.04 14.13
N PHE A 456 -17.90 15.31 13.78
CA PHE A 456 -16.80 16.22 13.44
C PHE A 456 -15.84 16.39 14.62
N LEU A 457 -16.36 16.62 15.83
CA LEU A 457 -15.54 16.72 17.04
C LEU A 457 -14.75 15.42 17.28
N GLY A 458 -15.38 14.28 17.11
CA GLY A 458 -14.75 12.95 17.20
C GLY A 458 -13.58 12.80 16.22
N TYR A 459 -13.73 13.24 14.97
CA TYR A 459 -12.64 13.24 13.99
C TYR A 459 -11.51 14.18 14.42
N CYS A 460 -11.80 15.39 14.90
CA CYS A 460 -10.76 16.29 15.42
C CYS A 460 -9.95 15.63 16.54
N ILE A 461 -10.62 14.98 17.50
CA ILE A 461 -9.95 14.26 18.59
C ILE A 461 -9.13 13.09 18.06
N ARG A 462 -9.65 12.31 17.10
CA ARG A 462 -8.92 11.19 16.49
C ARG A 462 -7.66 11.65 15.77
N PHE A 463 -7.74 12.68 14.91
CA PHE A 463 -6.58 13.22 14.20
C PHE A 463 -5.55 13.81 15.16
N ALA A 464 -5.98 14.63 16.11
CA ALA A 464 -5.08 15.19 17.12
C ALA A 464 -4.44 14.08 17.96
N GLY A 465 -5.22 13.11 18.44
CA GLY A 465 -4.71 11.99 19.22
C GLY A 465 -3.70 11.16 18.44
N LEU A 466 -3.99 10.78 17.19
CA LEU A 466 -3.09 10.01 16.35
C LEU A 466 -1.76 10.72 16.09
N SER A 467 -1.76 12.07 16.01
CA SER A 467 -0.52 12.83 15.80
C SER A 467 0.45 12.81 16.98
N TYR A 468 -0.02 12.51 18.19
CA TYR A 468 0.80 12.43 19.41
C TYR A 468 1.12 11.01 19.86
N ILE A 469 0.63 9.98 19.17
CA ILE A 469 0.86 8.59 19.56
C ILE A 469 2.32 8.20 19.33
N ILE A 470 2.99 7.77 20.41
CA ILE A 470 4.30 7.12 20.38
C ILE A 470 4.12 5.59 20.48
N ASN A 471 3.21 5.16 21.37
CA ASN A 471 2.91 3.74 21.55
C ASN A 471 1.64 3.37 20.78
N PRO A 472 1.70 2.42 19.82
CA PRO A 472 0.58 2.10 18.94
C PRO A 472 -0.67 1.56 19.67
N TRP A 473 -0.55 1.07 20.91
CA TRP A 473 -1.69 0.61 21.73
C TRP A 473 -2.70 1.71 22.06
N TRP A 474 -2.27 2.97 22.14
CA TRP A 474 -3.19 4.11 22.36
C TRP A 474 -4.15 4.34 21.20
N ALA A 475 -3.81 3.82 20.00
CA ALA A 475 -4.73 3.89 18.86
C ALA A 475 -6.08 3.20 19.15
N LEU A 476 -6.09 2.13 19.96
CA LEU A 476 -7.35 1.42 20.32
C LEU A 476 -8.34 2.34 21.02
N LEU A 477 -7.87 3.22 21.89
CA LEU A 477 -8.73 4.18 22.58
C LEU A 477 -9.33 5.18 21.57
N LEU A 478 -8.52 5.66 20.63
CA LEU A 478 -8.98 6.61 19.61
C LEU A 478 -9.92 5.97 18.60
N GLU A 479 -9.68 4.69 18.25
CA GLU A 479 -10.57 3.94 17.37
C GLU A 479 -11.94 3.68 18.01
N SER A 480 -12.05 3.63 19.34
CA SER A 480 -13.35 3.52 20.01
C SER A 480 -14.30 4.69 19.72
N LEU A 481 -13.76 5.85 19.33
CA LEU A 481 -14.54 7.01 18.88
C LEU A 481 -15.27 6.76 17.54
N GLU A 482 -15.00 5.65 16.85
CA GLU A 482 -15.75 5.22 15.65
C GLU A 482 -17.25 5.06 15.93
N LEU A 483 -17.62 4.82 17.19
CA LEU A 483 -19.00 4.92 17.66
C LEU A 483 -19.69 6.21 17.21
N PHE A 484 -19.05 7.35 17.39
CA PHE A 484 -19.60 8.67 17.06
C PHE A 484 -19.33 9.04 15.61
N THR A 485 -18.09 8.79 15.14
CA THR A 485 -17.61 9.26 13.82
C THR A 485 -18.20 8.47 12.66
N LEU A 486 -18.65 7.23 12.87
CA LEU A 486 -19.24 6.39 11.82
C LEU A 486 -20.65 5.89 12.21
N ASN A 487 -20.78 5.15 13.30
CA ASN A 487 -21.98 4.35 13.56
C ASN A 487 -23.20 5.20 13.90
N LEU A 488 -23.14 6.07 14.89
CA LEU A 488 -24.24 6.95 15.27
C LEU A 488 -24.49 8.04 14.23
N MET A 489 -23.44 8.55 13.63
CA MET A 489 -23.53 9.54 12.55
C MET A 489 -24.31 8.98 11.35
N ASN A 490 -24.00 7.77 10.88
CA ASN A 490 -24.72 7.14 9.77
C ASN A 490 -26.21 6.92 10.05
N VAL A 491 -26.55 6.46 11.27
CA VAL A 491 -27.96 6.31 11.67
C VAL A 491 -28.67 7.67 11.70
N SER A 492 -28.00 8.70 12.21
CA SER A 492 -28.53 10.06 12.24
C SER A 492 -28.74 10.63 10.84
N ALA A 493 -27.75 10.47 9.95
CA ALA A 493 -27.82 10.95 8.57
C ALA A 493 -28.92 10.23 7.77
N ALA A 494 -29.03 8.91 7.90
CA ALA A 494 -30.09 8.13 7.24
C ALA A 494 -31.49 8.53 7.71
N THR A 495 -31.69 8.74 9.02
CA THR A 495 -32.99 9.16 9.57
C THR A 495 -33.32 10.62 9.23
N LEU A 496 -32.31 11.49 9.12
CA LEU A 496 -32.51 12.87 8.67
C LEU A 496 -32.87 12.89 7.19
N ALA A 497 -32.16 12.15 6.32
CA ALA A 497 -32.50 12.01 4.91
C ALA A 497 -33.94 11.50 4.70
N TYR A 498 -34.38 10.54 5.52
CA TYR A 498 -35.76 10.07 5.50
C TYR A 498 -36.77 11.19 5.80
N LYS A 499 -36.47 12.10 6.73
CA LYS A 499 -37.35 13.22 7.09
C LYS A 499 -37.39 14.33 6.05
N LEU A 500 -36.24 14.58 5.39
CA LEU A 500 -36.08 15.67 4.41
C LEU A 500 -36.60 15.28 3.01
N SER A 501 -36.69 13.97 2.72
CA SER A 501 -37.09 13.50 1.40
C SER A 501 -38.60 13.26 1.29
N PRO A 502 -39.21 13.52 0.12
CA PRO A 502 -40.58 13.08 -0.19
C PRO A 502 -40.69 11.55 -0.07
N LYS A 503 -41.87 11.06 0.37
CA LYS A 503 -42.11 9.61 0.58
C LYS A 503 -41.77 8.74 -0.63
N THR A 504 -41.88 9.28 -1.83
CA THR A 504 -41.56 8.59 -3.10
C THR A 504 -40.06 8.46 -3.39
N PHE A 505 -39.19 9.25 -2.72
CA PHE A 505 -37.75 9.32 -3.03
C PHE A 505 -36.85 8.98 -1.84
N VAL A 506 -37.43 8.43 -0.77
CA VAL A 506 -36.69 8.10 0.47
C VAL A 506 -35.49 7.18 0.21
N ALA A 507 -35.70 6.12 -0.55
CA ALA A 507 -34.62 5.16 -0.87
C ALA A 507 -33.48 5.82 -1.68
N THR A 508 -33.84 6.70 -2.63
CA THR A 508 -32.86 7.45 -3.43
C THR A 508 -32.06 8.42 -2.55
N ALA A 509 -32.72 9.12 -1.62
CA ALA A 509 -32.05 10.04 -0.69
C ALA A 509 -31.08 9.31 0.24
N GLN A 510 -31.47 8.15 0.75
CA GLN A 510 -30.58 7.31 1.58
C GLN A 510 -29.38 6.79 0.79
N ALA A 511 -29.62 6.35 -0.47
CA ALA A 511 -28.54 5.92 -1.34
C ALA A 511 -27.55 7.06 -1.65
N LEU A 512 -28.05 8.29 -1.88
CA LEU A 512 -27.21 9.47 -2.08
C LEU A 512 -26.34 9.79 -0.85
N VAL A 513 -26.91 9.72 0.35
CA VAL A 513 -26.15 9.92 1.60
C VAL A 513 -25.04 8.89 1.73
N TRP A 514 -25.34 7.64 1.41
CA TRP A 514 -24.36 6.55 1.43
C TRP A 514 -23.22 6.75 0.43
N VAL A 515 -23.59 7.07 -0.82
CA VAL A 515 -22.64 7.34 -1.90
C VAL A 515 -21.76 8.56 -1.57
N SER A 516 -22.36 9.62 -1.02
CA SER A 516 -21.62 10.82 -0.62
C SER A 516 -20.55 10.52 0.43
N HIS A 517 -20.84 9.62 1.37
CA HIS A 517 -19.89 9.30 2.44
C HIS A 517 -18.84 8.26 2.04
N PHE A 518 -19.22 7.18 1.38
CA PHE A 518 -18.33 6.03 1.14
C PHE A 518 -17.69 5.98 -0.25
N ASN A 519 -18.22 6.72 -1.22
CA ASN A 519 -17.72 6.66 -2.60
C ASN A 519 -17.14 8.00 -3.08
N ILE A 520 -17.73 9.13 -2.68
CA ILE A 520 -17.25 10.46 -3.07
C ILE A 520 -16.28 11.02 -2.02
N GLY A 521 -16.58 10.85 -0.74
CA GLY A 521 -15.71 11.24 0.38
C GLY A 521 -14.71 10.15 0.68
#